data_146792602a58951aca84213b59b09e41
#
_entry.id   146792602a58951aca84213b59b09e41
#
_cell.length_a   1.000
_cell.length_b   1.000
_cell.length_c   1.000
_cell.angle_alpha   90.00
_cell.angle_beta   90.00
_cell.angle_gamma   90.00
#
_symmetry.space_group_name_H-M   'P 1'
#
loop_
_entity.id
_entity.type
_entity.pdbx_description
1 polymer ?
#
loop_
_entity_poly.entity_id
_entity_poly.type
_entity_poly.pdbx_seq_one_letter_code
_entity_poly.pdbx_strand_id
1 'polypeptide(L)'
;MKCSDCIHVWLIVCLMLIMAVLLPPNTAGAAETQVNGADRQFSFAETLFAEGDYYRAVSEYKRFAFFFPENKLVEKCAYRIGESYYKAKRWQEALQTFSSFIMKYPESPLMPGALYHKGMAEKQLKRYTDALSTFEELIKSKSNEFSDKAVYQSAIVLMEMEEWSQARETFSIVPKDSPLSRSASIIASELLHMDDLPKKSPAAAGTLAAILPGAGHLYTERPRDALVAFLLNGAFIWGAIELFRHENYVAGGIVTFFEIGWYTGNIYSAVSSAHKYNKRTREDFIEHLKEISSVSFQHDRKTSSNYLMFSFKF
;
A
#
# COMPACT_ATOMS: atom_id res chain seq x y z
N MET A 1 73.43 -43.92 39.33
CA MET A 1 72.40 -42.87 38.99
C MET A 1 71.46 -42.76 40.17
N LYS A 2 71.47 -41.63 40.84
CA LYS A 2 70.73 -41.42 42.11
C LYS A 2 69.24 -41.28 41.86
N CYS A 3 68.40 -42.00 42.63
CA CYS A 3 66.96 -42.03 42.60
C CYS A 3 66.30 -40.64 42.75
N SER A 4 67.06 -39.60 43.10
CA SER A 4 66.68 -38.22 43.24
C SER A 4 66.28 -37.56 41.88
N ASP A 5 67.00 -37.90 40.81
CA ASP A 5 66.85 -37.26 39.51
C ASP A 5 65.53 -37.69 38.80
N CYS A 6 65.08 -38.95 39.05
CA CYS A 6 63.82 -39.45 38.54
C CYS A 6 62.56 -38.75 39.17
N ILE A 7 62.63 -38.42 40.45
CA ILE A 7 61.55 -37.75 41.18
C ILE A 7 61.37 -36.31 40.68
N HIS A 8 62.50 -35.62 40.44
CA HIS A 8 62.39 -34.23 39.90
C HIS A 8 61.84 -34.18 38.47
N VAL A 9 62.25 -35.14 37.63
CA VAL A 9 61.66 -35.22 36.24
C VAL A 9 60.18 -35.53 36.30
N TRP A 10 59.74 -36.45 37.20
CA TRP A 10 58.31 -36.78 37.36
C TRP A 10 57.50 -35.61 37.90
N LEU A 11 58.03 -34.83 38.85
CA LEU A 11 57.41 -33.64 39.39
C LEU A 11 57.29 -32.54 38.32
N ILE A 12 58.30 -32.34 37.48
CA ILE A 12 58.22 -31.36 36.38
C ILE A 12 57.21 -31.78 35.32
N VAL A 13 57.14 -33.07 34.98
CA VAL A 13 56.13 -33.59 34.02
C VAL A 13 54.66 -33.44 34.57
N CYS A 14 54.48 -33.75 35.86
CA CYS A 14 53.19 -33.56 36.52
C CYS A 14 52.79 -32.06 36.58
N LEU A 15 53.74 -31.17 36.86
CA LEU A 15 53.53 -29.73 36.89
C LEU A 15 53.20 -29.17 35.50
N MET A 16 53.82 -29.65 34.44
CA MET A 16 53.51 -29.29 33.04
C MET A 16 52.15 -29.80 32.63
N LEU A 17 51.74 -31.00 33.05
CA LEU A 17 50.42 -31.53 32.79
C LEU A 17 49.32 -30.76 33.53
N ILE A 18 49.57 -30.36 34.78
CA ILE A 18 48.64 -29.52 35.54
C ILE A 18 48.52 -28.13 34.93
N MET A 19 49.60 -27.52 34.47
CA MET A 19 49.59 -26.25 33.76
C MET A 19 48.86 -26.33 32.41
N ALA A 20 48.93 -27.44 31.69
CA ALA A 20 48.21 -27.66 30.44
C ALA A 20 46.69 -27.80 30.66
N VAL A 21 46.24 -28.31 31.83
CA VAL A 21 44.81 -28.42 32.20
C VAL A 21 44.27 -27.09 32.73
N LEU A 22 45.13 -26.23 33.27
CA LEU A 22 44.75 -24.91 33.81
C LEU A 22 44.75 -23.79 32.76
N LEU A 23 45.20 -24.03 31.53
CA LEU A 23 45.08 -23.06 30.46
C LEU A 23 43.60 -22.96 30.06
N PRO A 24 42.99 -21.76 30.08
CA PRO A 24 41.62 -21.61 29.62
C PRO A 24 41.56 -22.03 28.16
N PRO A 25 40.44 -22.68 27.72
CA PRO A 25 40.27 -23.01 26.33
C PRO A 25 40.43 -21.75 25.47
N ASN A 26 41.08 -21.91 24.33
CA ASN A 26 41.43 -20.81 23.44
C ASN A 26 40.11 -20.13 22.94
N THR A 27 39.59 -19.17 23.71
CA THR A 27 38.34 -18.47 23.47
C THR A 27 38.39 -17.59 22.21
N ALA A 28 39.59 -17.23 21.73
CA ALA A 28 39.77 -16.44 20.52
C ALA A 28 39.28 -17.18 19.25
N GLY A 29 39.62 -18.45 19.10
CA GLY A 29 39.19 -19.24 17.96
C GLY A 29 37.69 -19.51 17.96
N ALA A 30 37.07 -19.66 19.14
CA ALA A 30 35.64 -19.83 19.26
C ALA A 30 34.86 -18.54 18.91
N ALA A 31 35.38 -17.38 19.33
CA ALA A 31 34.79 -16.07 19.00
C ALA A 31 34.91 -15.76 17.50
N GLU A 32 36.04 -16.04 16.88
CA GLU A 32 36.25 -15.83 15.44
C GLU A 32 35.37 -16.76 14.58
N THR A 33 35.19 -17.99 14.98
CA THR A 33 34.28 -18.95 14.32
C THR A 33 32.82 -18.54 14.45
N GLN A 34 32.43 -17.96 15.58
CA GLN A 34 31.08 -17.49 15.84
C GLN A 34 30.76 -16.23 15.04
N VAL A 35 31.69 -15.28 14.93
CA VAL A 35 31.55 -14.07 14.09
C VAL A 35 31.39 -14.46 12.61
N ASN A 36 32.22 -15.39 12.13
CA ASN A 36 32.15 -15.88 10.75
C ASN A 36 30.84 -16.63 10.46
N GLY A 37 30.28 -17.33 11.46
CA GLY A 37 28.98 -17.98 11.38
C GLY A 37 27.80 -16.97 11.31
N ALA A 38 27.85 -15.91 12.12
CA ALA A 38 26.85 -14.86 12.14
C ALA A 38 26.81 -14.11 10.81
N ASP A 39 27.96 -13.70 10.27
CA ASP A 39 28.02 -12.96 9.00
C ASP A 39 27.50 -13.80 7.83
N ARG A 40 27.83 -15.08 7.78
CA ARG A 40 27.29 -16.02 6.76
C ARG A 40 25.78 -16.18 6.86
N GLN A 41 25.26 -16.36 8.07
CA GLN A 41 23.82 -16.52 8.29
C GLN A 41 23.06 -15.25 7.88
N PHE A 42 23.55 -14.08 8.27
CA PHE A 42 22.96 -12.79 7.88
C PHE A 42 23.02 -12.58 6.36
N SER A 43 24.18 -12.84 5.75
CA SER A 43 24.35 -12.72 4.29
C SER A 43 23.41 -13.65 3.52
N PHE A 44 23.19 -14.87 4.00
CA PHE A 44 22.22 -15.78 3.40
C PHE A 44 20.78 -15.23 3.46
N ALA A 45 20.38 -14.66 4.60
CA ALA A 45 19.06 -14.01 4.72
C ALA A 45 18.92 -12.80 3.78
N GLU A 46 19.98 -11.96 3.62
CA GLU A 46 19.98 -10.84 2.66
C GLU A 46 19.90 -11.34 1.21
N THR A 47 20.53 -12.47 0.88
CA THR A 47 20.41 -13.08 -0.46
C THR A 47 18.98 -13.50 -0.75
N LEU A 48 18.32 -14.20 0.16
CA LEU A 48 16.92 -14.59 0.01
C LEU A 48 15.99 -13.37 -0.12
N PHE A 49 16.27 -12.31 0.65
CA PHE A 49 15.54 -11.04 0.53
C PHE A 49 15.70 -10.42 -0.86
N ALA A 50 16.93 -10.39 -1.38
CA ALA A 50 17.24 -9.84 -2.70
C ALA A 50 16.60 -10.65 -3.85
N GLU A 51 16.53 -11.99 -3.71
CA GLU A 51 15.87 -12.90 -4.63
C GLU A 51 14.31 -12.80 -4.58
N GLY A 52 13.75 -12.09 -3.59
CA GLY A 52 12.31 -11.97 -3.40
C GLY A 52 11.67 -13.13 -2.61
N ASP A 53 12.48 -14.05 -2.08
CA ASP A 53 12.01 -15.13 -1.20
C ASP A 53 11.82 -14.61 0.23
N TYR A 54 10.84 -13.71 0.38
CA TYR A 54 10.62 -12.97 1.62
C TYR A 54 10.27 -13.87 2.81
N TYR A 55 9.53 -14.98 2.57
CA TYR A 55 9.15 -15.89 3.66
C TYR A 55 10.35 -16.62 4.25
N ARG A 56 11.25 -17.10 3.38
CA ARG A 56 12.49 -17.73 3.84
C ARG A 56 13.42 -16.69 4.45
N ALA A 57 13.52 -15.49 3.88
CA ALA A 57 14.29 -14.40 4.46
C ALA A 57 13.85 -14.11 5.90
N VAL A 58 12.53 -13.99 6.17
CA VAL A 58 11.99 -13.82 7.53
C VAL A 58 12.44 -14.94 8.46
N SER A 59 12.39 -16.18 8.00
CA SER A 59 12.80 -17.34 8.81
C SER A 59 14.28 -17.28 9.16
N GLU A 60 15.13 -16.91 8.21
CA GLU A 60 16.57 -16.81 8.41
C GLU A 60 16.96 -15.60 9.28
N TYR A 61 16.31 -14.45 9.14
CA TYR A 61 16.51 -13.32 10.07
C TYR A 61 16.09 -13.67 11.51
N LYS A 62 14.96 -14.38 11.70
CA LYS A 62 14.54 -14.86 13.01
C LYS A 62 15.53 -15.88 13.58
N ARG A 63 16.02 -16.79 12.75
CA ARG A 63 17.07 -17.76 13.14
C ARG A 63 18.35 -17.05 13.56
N PHE A 64 18.77 -16.03 12.82
CA PHE A 64 19.92 -15.19 13.20
C PHE A 64 19.73 -14.57 14.58
N ALA A 65 18.59 -13.90 14.81
CA ALA A 65 18.31 -13.25 16.08
C ALA A 65 18.24 -14.23 17.26
N PHE A 66 17.84 -15.49 17.01
CA PHE A 66 17.83 -16.54 18.03
C PHE A 66 19.22 -17.06 18.37
N PHE A 67 20.04 -17.32 17.37
CA PHE A 67 21.39 -17.90 17.61
C PHE A 67 22.43 -16.86 18.00
N PHE A 68 22.23 -15.59 17.62
CA PHE A 68 23.19 -14.50 17.85
C PHE A 68 22.51 -13.29 18.52
N PRO A 69 21.86 -13.45 19.70
CA PRO A 69 20.99 -12.41 20.29
C PRO A 69 21.74 -11.13 20.65
N GLU A 70 23.05 -11.22 20.96
CA GLU A 70 23.91 -10.08 21.32
C GLU A 70 24.61 -9.45 20.10
N ASN A 71 24.35 -9.94 18.89
CA ASN A 71 24.99 -9.39 17.70
C ASN A 71 24.32 -8.07 17.30
N LYS A 72 25.14 -7.08 16.94
CA LYS A 72 24.70 -5.75 16.48
C LYS A 72 23.75 -5.78 15.28
N LEU A 73 23.73 -6.87 14.52
CA LEU A 73 22.84 -7.04 13.36
C LEU A 73 21.42 -7.48 13.75
N VAL A 74 21.14 -7.83 15.00
CA VAL A 74 19.80 -8.24 15.46
C VAL A 74 18.78 -7.14 15.25
N GLU A 75 19.14 -5.89 15.51
CA GLU A 75 18.31 -4.73 15.21
C GLU A 75 17.98 -4.65 13.71
N LYS A 76 19.00 -4.78 12.85
CA LYS A 76 18.80 -4.79 11.39
C LYS A 76 17.96 -5.98 10.95
N CYS A 77 18.12 -7.16 11.56
CA CYS A 77 17.23 -8.31 11.28
C CYS A 77 15.77 -8.00 11.61
N ALA A 78 15.50 -7.39 12.76
CA ALA A 78 14.13 -7.00 13.15
C ALA A 78 13.50 -6.04 12.12
N TYR A 79 14.25 -5.06 11.65
CA TYR A 79 13.83 -4.15 10.58
C TYR A 79 13.58 -4.89 9.26
N ARG A 80 14.51 -5.76 8.83
CA ARG A 80 14.41 -6.57 7.61
C ARG A 80 13.23 -7.54 7.61
N ILE A 81 12.85 -8.08 8.76
CA ILE A 81 11.64 -8.89 8.90
C ILE A 81 10.41 -8.06 8.53
N GLY A 82 10.32 -6.82 9.03
CA GLY A 82 9.24 -5.89 8.68
C GLY A 82 9.21 -5.57 7.18
N GLU A 83 10.36 -5.25 6.58
CA GLU A 83 10.46 -5.03 5.13
C GLU A 83 10.08 -6.27 4.33
N SER A 84 10.48 -7.46 4.75
CA SER A 84 10.12 -8.71 4.08
C SER A 84 8.62 -8.93 4.08
N TYR A 85 7.94 -8.74 5.21
CA TYR A 85 6.49 -8.81 5.27
C TYR A 85 5.82 -7.75 4.39
N TYR A 86 6.34 -6.52 4.38
CA TYR A 86 5.83 -5.46 3.54
C TYR A 86 5.96 -5.82 2.04
N LYS A 87 7.14 -6.30 1.61
CA LYS A 87 7.39 -6.75 0.24
C LYS A 87 6.52 -7.95 -0.17
N ALA A 88 6.25 -8.86 0.76
CA ALA A 88 5.33 -9.98 0.60
C ALA A 88 3.85 -9.57 0.62
N LYS A 89 3.53 -8.27 0.71
CA LYS A 89 2.16 -7.72 0.85
C LYS A 89 1.41 -8.25 2.08
N ARG A 90 2.14 -8.68 3.11
CA ARG A 90 1.60 -9.08 4.42
C ARG A 90 1.54 -7.84 5.32
N TRP A 91 0.59 -6.97 5.00
CA TRP A 91 0.50 -5.62 5.59
C TRP A 91 0.30 -5.63 7.10
N GLN A 92 -0.51 -6.57 7.60
CA GLN A 92 -0.78 -6.66 9.03
C GLN A 92 0.46 -7.11 9.82
N GLU A 93 1.20 -8.11 9.31
CA GLU A 93 2.45 -8.58 9.93
C GLU A 93 3.56 -7.53 9.82
N ALA A 94 3.63 -6.81 8.71
CA ALA A 94 4.54 -5.68 8.56
C ALA A 94 4.25 -4.60 9.61
N LEU A 95 2.98 -4.20 9.75
CA LEU A 95 2.54 -3.23 10.75
C LEU A 95 2.92 -3.65 12.17
N GLN A 96 2.64 -4.88 12.56
CA GLN A 96 2.99 -5.41 13.89
C GLN A 96 4.51 -5.41 14.12
N THR A 97 5.28 -5.83 13.10
CA THR A 97 6.73 -5.92 13.19
C THR A 97 7.36 -4.53 13.32
N PHE A 98 6.94 -3.55 12.50
CA PHE A 98 7.44 -2.19 12.62
C PHE A 98 7.02 -1.52 13.92
N SER A 99 5.79 -1.74 14.40
CA SER A 99 5.35 -1.24 15.71
C SER A 99 6.21 -1.79 16.85
N SER A 100 6.53 -3.08 16.81
CA SER A 100 7.41 -3.72 17.79
C SER A 100 8.85 -3.20 17.69
N PHE A 101 9.34 -2.96 16.47
CA PHE A 101 10.65 -2.37 16.21
C PHE A 101 10.78 -0.98 16.83
N ILE A 102 9.80 -0.11 16.56
CA ILE A 102 9.74 1.28 17.07
C ILE A 102 9.77 1.31 18.60
N MET A 103 9.01 0.42 19.26
CA MET A 103 9.02 0.33 20.73
C MET A 103 10.34 -0.20 21.29
N LYS A 104 10.97 -1.15 20.60
CA LYS A 104 12.18 -1.81 21.10
C LYS A 104 13.46 -1.01 20.83
N TYR A 105 13.49 -0.25 19.74
CA TYR A 105 14.68 0.46 19.26
C TYR A 105 14.37 1.96 18.98
N PRO A 106 13.97 2.74 19.99
CA PRO A 106 13.54 4.15 19.79
C PRO A 106 14.66 5.06 19.27
N GLU A 107 15.94 4.75 19.60
CA GLU A 107 17.10 5.53 19.18
C GLU A 107 17.79 4.96 17.92
N SER A 108 17.17 4.01 17.24
CA SER A 108 17.73 3.37 16.07
C SER A 108 17.88 4.34 14.89
N PRO A 109 18.99 4.32 14.16
CA PRO A 109 19.10 5.04 12.88
C PRO A 109 18.11 4.52 11.82
N LEU A 110 17.53 3.33 12.01
CA LEU A 110 16.51 2.75 11.13
C LEU A 110 15.07 3.20 11.50
N MET A 111 14.93 3.96 12.59
CA MET A 111 13.62 4.46 13.09
C MET A 111 12.82 5.20 12.02
N PRO A 112 13.40 6.16 11.26
CA PRO A 112 12.64 6.86 10.23
C PRO A 112 12.12 5.92 9.13
N GLY A 113 12.92 4.95 8.72
CA GLY A 113 12.50 3.91 7.77
C GLY A 113 11.38 3.01 8.33
N ALA A 114 11.46 2.68 9.63
CA ALA A 114 10.43 1.88 10.29
C ALA A 114 9.08 2.63 10.38
N LEU A 115 9.10 3.92 10.75
CA LEU A 115 7.91 4.79 10.73
C LEU A 115 7.34 4.90 9.33
N TYR A 116 8.17 5.13 8.31
CA TYR A 116 7.72 5.21 6.93
C TYR A 116 6.99 3.94 6.48
N HIS A 117 7.62 2.78 6.69
CA HIS A 117 7.01 1.50 6.30
C HIS A 117 5.79 1.13 7.15
N LYS A 118 5.76 1.54 8.43
CA LYS A 118 4.56 1.43 9.27
C LYS A 118 3.39 2.23 8.66
N GLY A 119 3.59 3.51 8.37
CA GLY A 119 2.57 4.36 7.75
C GLY A 119 2.13 3.84 6.38
N MET A 120 3.06 3.31 5.59
CA MET A 120 2.73 2.66 4.32
C MET A 120 1.91 1.38 4.50
N ALA A 121 2.17 0.58 5.53
CA ALA A 121 1.37 -0.61 5.84
C ALA A 121 -0.05 -0.23 6.31
N GLU A 122 -0.17 0.79 7.16
CA GLU A 122 -1.44 1.37 7.60
C GLU A 122 -2.28 1.86 6.41
N LYS A 123 -1.66 2.57 5.47
CA LYS A 123 -2.30 3.01 4.23
C LYS A 123 -2.84 1.83 3.41
N GLN A 124 -2.04 0.76 3.23
CA GLN A 124 -2.48 -0.43 2.49
C GLN A 124 -3.65 -1.16 3.18
N LEU A 125 -3.72 -1.08 4.51
CA LEU A 125 -4.84 -1.58 5.31
C LEU A 125 -6.04 -0.62 5.34
N LYS A 126 -5.98 0.51 4.61
CA LYS A 126 -6.96 1.61 4.59
C LYS A 126 -7.18 2.25 5.96
N ARG A 127 -6.19 2.15 6.85
CA ARG A 127 -6.17 2.82 8.16
C ARG A 127 -5.59 4.22 7.98
N TYR A 128 -6.32 5.06 7.26
CA TYR A 128 -5.82 6.34 6.75
C TYR A 128 -5.46 7.33 7.87
N THR A 129 -6.28 7.41 8.91
CA THR A 129 -6.02 8.29 10.06
C THR A 129 -4.75 7.89 10.82
N ASP A 130 -4.54 6.59 10.98
CA ASP A 130 -3.33 6.07 11.63
C ASP A 130 -2.09 6.35 10.76
N ALA A 131 -2.20 6.13 9.44
CA ALA A 131 -1.13 6.43 8.49
C ALA A 131 -0.73 7.91 8.51
N LEU A 132 -1.71 8.84 8.53
CA LEU A 132 -1.43 10.28 8.62
C LEU A 132 -0.73 10.63 9.93
N SER A 133 -1.16 10.06 11.06
CA SER A 133 -0.51 10.27 12.37
C SER A 133 0.93 9.74 12.37
N THR A 134 1.17 8.56 11.80
CA THR A 134 2.51 7.98 11.69
C THR A 134 3.42 8.80 10.77
N PHE A 135 2.92 9.30 9.65
CA PHE A 135 3.69 10.18 8.77
C PHE A 135 3.96 11.54 9.42
N GLU A 136 3.03 12.10 10.19
CA GLU A 136 3.25 13.34 10.94
C GLU A 136 4.35 13.20 11.99
N GLU A 137 4.39 12.07 12.72
CA GLU A 137 5.47 11.75 13.65
C GLU A 137 6.83 11.71 12.92
N LEU A 138 6.88 11.06 11.76
CA LEU A 138 8.08 10.98 10.92
C LEU A 138 8.54 12.37 10.42
N ILE A 139 7.61 13.21 9.97
CA ILE A 139 7.91 14.56 9.50
C ILE A 139 8.52 15.40 10.63
N LYS A 140 7.98 15.29 11.85
CA LYS A 140 8.49 15.98 13.05
C LYS A 140 9.91 15.53 13.43
N SER A 141 10.31 14.32 13.11
CA SER A 141 11.65 13.79 13.38
C SER A 141 12.75 14.43 12.54
N LYS A 142 12.40 15.24 11.52
CA LYS A 142 13.31 15.94 10.59
C LYS A 142 14.35 15.05 9.91
N SER A 143 14.01 13.79 9.65
CA SER A 143 14.82 12.89 8.83
C SER A 143 14.68 13.29 7.38
N ASN A 144 15.70 13.94 6.79
CA ASN A 144 15.63 14.55 5.46
C ASN A 144 15.18 13.58 4.35
N GLU A 145 15.64 12.33 4.37
CA GLU A 145 15.30 11.36 3.32
C GLU A 145 13.85 10.89 3.38
N PHE A 146 13.34 10.58 4.59
CA PHE A 146 12.02 10.00 4.76
C PHE A 146 10.93 11.06 4.99
N SER A 147 11.29 12.27 5.45
CA SER A 147 10.32 13.35 5.68
C SER A 147 9.61 13.77 4.40
N ASP A 148 10.34 13.97 3.31
CA ASP A 148 9.75 14.34 2.02
C ASP A 148 8.82 13.25 1.50
N LYS A 149 9.26 11.98 1.62
CA LYS A 149 8.46 10.82 1.24
C LYS A 149 7.19 10.73 2.11
N ALA A 150 7.28 11.06 3.38
CA ALA A 150 6.13 11.06 4.29
C ALA A 150 5.14 12.18 3.95
N VAL A 151 5.61 13.41 3.70
CA VAL A 151 4.74 14.52 3.23
C VAL A 151 4.00 14.12 1.96
N TYR A 152 4.73 13.58 1.00
CA TYR A 152 4.12 13.14 -0.27
C TYR A 152 3.09 12.03 -0.07
N GLN A 153 3.39 11.02 0.77
CA GLN A 153 2.45 9.92 1.05
C GLN A 153 1.25 10.37 1.88
N SER A 154 1.42 11.36 2.77
CA SER A 154 0.29 11.99 3.47
C SER A 154 -0.67 12.64 2.48
N ALA A 155 -0.16 13.36 1.48
CA ALA A 155 -0.99 13.95 0.43
C ALA A 155 -1.73 12.88 -0.39
N ILE A 156 -1.08 11.75 -0.71
CA ILE A 156 -1.73 10.61 -1.38
C ILE A 156 -2.84 10.00 -0.49
N VAL A 157 -2.59 9.86 0.81
CA VAL A 157 -3.62 9.36 1.76
C VAL A 157 -4.82 10.31 1.80
N LEU A 158 -4.59 11.61 1.85
CA LEU A 158 -5.66 12.61 1.82
C LEU A 158 -6.48 12.54 0.51
N MET A 159 -5.83 12.30 -0.63
CA MET A 159 -6.53 12.02 -1.88
C MET A 159 -7.40 10.75 -1.80
N GLU A 160 -6.91 9.69 -1.17
CA GLU A 160 -7.69 8.45 -0.98
C GLU A 160 -8.86 8.63 -0.01
N MET A 161 -8.79 9.64 0.88
CA MET A 161 -9.87 10.08 1.77
C MET A 161 -10.84 11.08 1.11
N GLU A 162 -10.60 11.47 -0.12
CA GLU A 162 -11.33 12.51 -0.86
C GLU A 162 -11.21 13.93 -0.25
N GLU A 163 -10.16 14.17 0.56
CA GLU A 163 -9.84 15.46 1.19
C GLU A 163 -8.96 16.31 0.24
N TRP A 164 -9.54 16.72 -0.90
CA TRP A 164 -8.82 17.31 -2.03
C TRP A 164 -8.06 18.59 -1.70
N SER A 165 -8.69 19.48 -0.91
CA SER A 165 -8.07 20.75 -0.51
C SER A 165 -6.84 20.52 0.36
N GLN A 166 -6.94 19.61 1.33
CA GLN A 166 -5.83 19.26 2.21
C GLN A 166 -4.73 18.51 1.47
N ALA A 167 -5.12 17.60 0.55
CA ALA A 167 -4.16 16.90 -0.31
C ALA A 167 -3.34 17.88 -1.13
N ARG A 168 -3.98 18.86 -1.79
CA ARG A 168 -3.32 19.89 -2.58
C ARG A 168 -2.35 20.73 -1.74
N GLU A 169 -2.79 21.19 -0.57
CA GLU A 169 -1.95 21.94 0.34
C GLU A 169 -0.73 21.13 0.77
N THR A 170 -0.95 19.86 1.13
CA THR A 170 0.13 18.95 1.55
C THR A 170 1.11 18.67 0.40
N PHE A 171 0.67 18.53 -0.84
CA PHE A 171 1.58 18.44 -1.99
C PHE A 171 2.40 19.72 -2.18
N SER A 172 1.82 20.89 -1.92
CA SER A 172 2.49 22.18 -2.13
C SER A 172 3.66 22.42 -1.17
N ILE A 173 3.66 21.75 0.00
CA ILE A 173 4.75 21.87 0.99
C ILE A 173 5.89 20.86 0.78
N VAL A 174 5.80 19.98 -0.23
CA VAL A 174 6.92 19.10 -0.61
C VAL A 174 8.11 19.98 -1.01
N PRO A 175 9.33 19.79 -0.41
CA PRO A 175 10.49 20.62 -0.66
C PRO A 175 10.86 20.65 -2.14
N LYS A 176 11.28 21.82 -2.66
CA LYS A 176 11.60 22.03 -4.08
C LYS A 176 12.84 21.25 -4.56
N ASP A 177 13.74 20.96 -3.66
CA ASP A 177 14.95 20.15 -3.86
C ASP A 177 14.68 18.65 -3.78
N SER A 178 13.50 18.25 -3.33
CA SER A 178 13.07 16.85 -3.29
C SER A 178 12.88 16.29 -4.70
N PRO A 179 13.32 15.04 -4.96
CA PRO A 179 13.01 14.33 -6.22
C PRO A 179 11.51 14.24 -6.53
N LEU A 180 10.68 14.32 -5.49
CA LEU A 180 9.20 14.24 -5.58
C LEU A 180 8.54 15.56 -5.89
N SER A 181 9.28 16.68 -5.86
CA SER A 181 8.76 18.04 -6.02
C SER A 181 8.02 18.22 -7.34
N ARG A 182 8.58 17.72 -8.44
CA ARG A 182 7.96 17.84 -9.76
C ARG A 182 6.59 17.18 -9.84
N SER A 183 6.46 15.93 -9.37
CA SER A 183 5.18 15.23 -9.38
C SER A 183 4.21 15.81 -8.36
N ALA A 184 4.70 16.23 -7.20
CA ALA A 184 3.86 16.90 -6.21
C ALA A 184 3.23 18.17 -6.79
N SER A 185 4.02 19.01 -7.50
CA SER A 185 3.50 20.23 -8.11
C SER A 185 2.51 19.97 -9.25
N ILE A 186 2.74 18.93 -10.07
CA ILE A 186 1.79 18.52 -11.12
C ILE A 186 0.48 18.06 -10.49
N ILE A 187 0.53 17.16 -9.51
CA ILE A 187 -0.69 16.66 -8.85
C ILE A 187 -1.42 17.79 -8.14
N ALA A 188 -0.71 18.69 -7.46
CA ALA A 188 -1.33 19.85 -6.80
C ALA A 188 -2.03 20.77 -7.80
N SER A 189 -1.46 20.97 -9.00
CA SER A 189 -2.10 21.77 -10.08
C SER A 189 -3.31 21.05 -10.67
N GLU A 190 -3.22 19.75 -10.91
CA GLU A 190 -4.37 18.97 -11.40
C GLU A 190 -5.54 18.93 -10.41
N LEU A 191 -5.25 18.85 -9.10
CA LEU A 191 -6.28 18.88 -8.07
C LEU A 191 -7.10 20.19 -8.06
N LEU A 192 -6.59 21.28 -8.62
CA LEU A 192 -7.38 22.51 -8.83
C LEU A 192 -8.57 22.29 -9.77
N HIS A 193 -8.42 21.39 -10.75
CA HIS A 193 -9.44 21.07 -11.75
C HIS A 193 -10.45 20.02 -11.29
N MET A 194 -10.36 19.56 -10.04
CA MET A 194 -11.28 18.54 -9.50
C MET A 194 -12.74 19.00 -9.52
N ASP A 195 -12.99 20.30 -9.32
CA ASP A 195 -14.33 20.87 -9.36
C ASP A 195 -14.86 21.09 -10.78
N ASP A 196 -13.96 21.17 -11.76
CA ASP A 196 -14.28 21.35 -13.18
C ASP A 196 -14.59 20.04 -13.89
N LEU A 197 -14.47 18.89 -13.21
CA LEU A 197 -14.76 17.58 -13.80
C LEU A 197 -16.21 17.52 -14.31
N PRO A 198 -16.44 16.91 -15.48
CA PRO A 198 -17.80 16.75 -16.03
C PRO A 198 -18.70 16.05 -15.06
N LYS A 199 -19.81 16.70 -14.69
CA LYS A 199 -20.80 16.16 -13.74
C LYS A 199 -22.16 16.06 -14.40
N LYS A 200 -22.86 14.95 -14.21
CA LYS A 200 -24.25 14.76 -14.62
C LYS A 200 -25.15 14.94 -13.41
N SER A 201 -26.19 15.78 -13.56
CA SER A 201 -27.18 15.99 -12.50
C SER A 201 -28.09 14.78 -12.36
N PRO A 202 -28.16 14.11 -11.18
CA PRO A 202 -29.11 13.02 -10.95
C PRO A 202 -30.56 13.46 -11.07
N ALA A 203 -30.86 14.70 -10.63
CA ALA A 203 -32.20 15.27 -10.76
C ALA A 203 -32.58 15.48 -12.23
N ALA A 204 -31.66 16.02 -13.06
CA ALA A 204 -31.90 16.17 -14.49
C ALA A 204 -32.11 14.83 -15.19
N ALA A 205 -31.30 13.80 -14.85
CA ALA A 205 -31.46 12.46 -15.40
C ALA A 205 -32.83 11.86 -15.06
N GLY A 206 -33.25 11.98 -13.80
CA GLY A 206 -34.57 11.52 -13.35
C GLY A 206 -35.72 12.26 -14.03
N THR A 207 -35.65 13.60 -14.11
CA THR A 207 -36.68 14.44 -14.78
C THR A 207 -36.79 14.11 -16.26
N LEU A 208 -35.67 13.98 -16.96
CA LEU A 208 -35.66 13.58 -18.37
C LEU A 208 -36.28 12.20 -18.58
N ALA A 209 -35.96 11.23 -17.71
CA ALA A 209 -36.54 9.89 -17.75
C ALA A 209 -38.05 9.88 -17.44
N ALA A 210 -38.50 10.81 -16.58
CA ALA A 210 -39.90 10.97 -16.24
C ALA A 210 -40.73 11.69 -17.33
N ILE A 211 -40.13 12.46 -18.22
CA ILE A 211 -40.79 13.09 -19.37
C ILE A 211 -40.80 12.12 -20.55
N LEU A 212 -39.67 11.51 -20.84
CA LEU A 212 -39.51 10.58 -21.96
C LEU A 212 -38.68 9.38 -21.52
N PRO A 213 -39.23 8.15 -21.53
CA PRO A 213 -38.49 6.94 -21.22
C PRO A 213 -37.22 6.84 -22.06
N GLY A 214 -36.09 6.57 -21.38
CA GLY A 214 -34.78 6.50 -22.03
C GLY A 214 -34.01 7.82 -22.11
N ALA A 215 -34.66 9.00 -22.08
CA ALA A 215 -33.95 10.29 -22.20
C ALA A 215 -32.92 10.52 -21.08
N GLY A 216 -33.24 10.10 -19.85
CA GLY A 216 -32.30 10.17 -18.74
C GLY A 216 -31.05 9.28 -18.92
N HIS A 217 -31.21 8.12 -19.55
CA HIS A 217 -30.10 7.25 -19.91
C HIS A 217 -29.25 7.84 -21.03
N LEU A 218 -29.87 8.46 -22.01
CA LEU A 218 -29.15 9.17 -23.09
C LEU A 218 -28.31 10.33 -22.51
N TYR A 219 -28.91 11.10 -21.59
CA TYR A 219 -28.19 12.18 -20.87
C TYR A 219 -26.96 11.67 -20.13
N THR A 220 -27.01 10.45 -19.59
CA THR A 220 -25.89 9.82 -18.87
C THR A 220 -24.97 8.97 -19.76
N GLU A 221 -25.02 9.19 -21.09
CA GLU A 221 -24.16 8.55 -22.09
C GLU A 221 -24.33 7.02 -22.17
N ARG A 222 -25.58 6.55 -21.94
CA ARG A 222 -25.95 5.12 -22.03
C ARG A 222 -26.98 4.88 -23.14
N PRO A 223 -26.63 5.03 -24.42
CA PRO A 223 -27.59 4.99 -25.54
C PRO A 223 -28.27 3.63 -25.70
N ARG A 224 -27.59 2.52 -25.33
CA ARG A 224 -28.22 1.18 -25.40
C ARG A 224 -29.35 1.05 -24.38
N ASP A 225 -29.11 1.49 -23.14
CA ASP A 225 -30.16 1.45 -22.10
C ASP A 225 -31.28 2.44 -22.40
N ALA A 226 -30.94 3.58 -23.01
CA ALA A 226 -31.92 4.55 -23.48
C ALA A 226 -32.88 3.95 -24.51
N LEU A 227 -32.35 3.23 -25.51
CA LEU A 227 -33.15 2.58 -26.55
C LEU A 227 -34.03 1.48 -25.96
N VAL A 228 -33.49 0.63 -25.09
CA VAL A 228 -34.25 -0.44 -24.42
C VAL A 228 -35.39 0.16 -23.58
N ALA A 229 -35.09 1.17 -22.76
CA ALA A 229 -36.10 1.84 -21.95
C ALA A 229 -37.19 2.48 -22.81
N PHE A 230 -36.83 3.16 -23.90
CA PHE A 230 -37.79 3.77 -24.82
C PHE A 230 -38.72 2.74 -25.48
N LEU A 231 -38.14 1.68 -26.06
CA LEU A 231 -38.91 0.66 -26.76
C LEU A 231 -39.84 -0.13 -25.84
N LEU A 232 -39.34 -0.54 -24.66
CA LEU A 232 -40.14 -1.32 -23.72
C LEU A 232 -41.28 -0.49 -23.14
N ASN A 233 -41.03 0.72 -22.61
CA ASN A 233 -42.09 1.55 -22.07
C ASN A 233 -43.07 1.95 -23.19
N GLY A 234 -42.58 2.27 -24.40
CA GLY A 234 -43.41 2.56 -25.53
C GLY A 234 -44.34 1.39 -25.90
N ALA A 235 -43.85 0.15 -25.92
CA ALA A 235 -44.61 -1.05 -26.20
C ALA A 235 -45.71 -1.31 -25.14
N PHE A 236 -45.37 -1.16 -23.85
CA PHE A 236 -46.33 -1.33 -22.75
C PHE A 236 -47.42 -0.25 -22.78
N ILE A 237 -47.03 1.01 -22.96
CA ILE A 237 -47.98 2.13 -23.06
C ILE A 237 -48.92 1.93 -24.25
N TRP A 238 -48.36 1.61 -25.43
CA TRP A 238 -49.17 1.33 -26.63
C TRP A 238 -50.10 0.13 -26.43
N GLY A 239 -49.57 -0.97 -25.86
CA GLY A 239 -50.35 -2.17 -25.57
C GLY A 239 -51.50 -1.91 -24.59
N ALA A 240 -51.26 -1.11 -23.54
CA ALA A 240 -52.31 -0.72 -22.59
C ALA A 240 -53.41 0.10 -23.29
N ILE A 241 -53.03 1.10 -24.11
CA ILE A 241 -53.98 1.92 -24.86
C ILE A 241 -54.83 1.07 -25.78
N GLU A 242 -54.25 0.12 -26.52
CA GLU A 242 -54.95 -0.75 -27.47
C GLU A 242 -55.91 -1.70 -26.74
N LEU A 243 -55.54 -2.26 -25.60
CA LEU A 243 -56.44 -3.08 -24.77
C LEU A 243 -57.64 -2.29 -24.26
N PHE A 244 -57.46 -1.03 -23.84
CA PHE A 244 -58.58 -0.17 -23.44
C PHE A 244 -59.48 0.20 -24.62
N ARG A 245 -58.90 0.44 -25.82
CA ARG A 245 -59.69 0.71 -27.03
C ARG A 245 -60.57 -0.46 -27.45
N HIS A 246 -60.15 -1.69 -27.19
CA HIS A 246 -60.91 -2.92 -27.42
C HIS A 246 -61.76 -3.36 -26.21
N GLU A 247 -62.07 -2.45 -25.29
CA GLU A 247 -62.87 -2.69 -24.09
C GLU A 247 -62.37 -3.79 -23.16
N ASN A 248 -61.13 -4.22 -23.32
CA ASN A 248 -60.53 -5.24 -22.45
C ASN A 248 -59.88 -4.58 -21.21
N TYR A 249 -60.75 -4.06 -20.32
CA TYR A 249 -60.35 -3.24 -19.17
C TYR A 249 -59.50 -4.00 -18.16
N VAL A 250 -59.74 -5.30 -17.96
CA VAL A 250 -58.99 -6.12 -16.99
C VAL A 250 -57.55 -6.28 -17.46
N ALA A 251 -57.31 -6.68 -18.70
CA ALA A 251 -55.99 -6.83 -19.25
C ALA A 251 -55.26 -5.48 -19.37
N GLY A 252 -55.96 -4.43 -19.82
CA GLY A 252 -55.43 -3.07 -19.87
C GLY A 252 -54.98 -2.57 -18.50
N GLY A 253 -55.75 -2.83 -17.44
CA GLY A 253 -55.41 -2.49 -16.07
C GLY A 253 -54.17 -3.23 -15.56
N ILE A 254 -54.06 -4.54 -15.87
CA ILE A 254 -52.86 -5.34 -15.51
C ILE A 254 -51.61 -4.79 -16.20
N VAL A 255 -51.67 -4.53 -17.51
CA VAL A 255 -50.51 -3.98 -18.25
C VAL A 255 -50.12 -2.61 -17.73
N THR A 256 -51.10 -1.74 -17.44
CA THR A 256 -50.80 -0.41 -16.84
C THR A 256 -50.18 -0.53 -15.47
N PHE A 257 -50.61 -1.46 -14.63
CA PHE A 257 -49.98 -1.69 -13.32
C PHE A 257 -48.50 -2.08 -13.43
N PHE A 258 -48.20 -2.99 -14.35
CA PHE A 258 -46.79 -3.38 -14.60
C PHE A 258 -46.00 -2.22 -15.20
N GLU A 259 -46.58 -1.45 -16.12
CA GLU A 259 -45.91 -0.29 -16.72
C GLU A 259 -45.56 0.78 -15.67
N ILE A 260 -46.44 1.11 -14.74
CA ILE A 260 -46.16 2.07 -13.66
C ILE A 260 -44.92 1.64 -12.87
N GLY A 261 -44.81 0.35 -12.50
CA GLY A 261 -43.62 -0.21 -11.82
C GLY A 261 -42.36 -0.11 -12.67
N TRP A 262 -42.47 -0.49 -13.94
CA TRP A 262 -41.35 -0.45 -14.88
C TRP A 262 -40.90 0.99 -15.18
N TYR A 263 -41.82 1.89 -15.38
CA TYR A 263 -41.57 3.32 -15.61
C TYR A 263 -40.84 3.95 -14.42
N THR A 264 -41.29 3.68 -13.21
CA THR A 264 -40.64 4.15 -11.98
C THR A 264 -39.23 3.59 -11.86
N GLY A 265 -39.03 2.30 -12.18
CA GLY A 265 -37.75 1.66 -12.24
C GLY A 265 -36.79 2.31 -13.26
N ASN A 266 -37.32 2.73 -14.44
CA ASN A 266 -36.54 3.45 -15.44
C ASN A 266 -36.04 4.82 -14.93
N ILE A 267 -36.91 5.58 -14.23
CA ILE A 267 -36.53 6.86 -13.60
C ILE A 267 -35.42 6.64 -12.58
N TYR A 268 -35.61 5.67 -11.68
CA TYR A 268 -34.58 5.33 -10.67
C TYR A 268 -33.25 4.88 -11.30
N SER A 269 -33.31 4.07 -12.36
CA SER A 269 -32.14 3.63 -13.11
C SER A 269 -31.39 4.79 -13.76
N ALA A 270 -32.07 5.79 -14.30
CA ALA A 270 -31.47 7.00 -14.88
C ALA A 270 -30.78 7.85 -13.81
N VAL A 271 -31.39 8.04 -12.63
CA VAL A 271 -30.78 8.72 -11.48
C VAL A 271 -29.50 8.00 -11.02
N SER A 272 -29.60 6.68 -10.85
CA SER A 272 -28.46 5.84 -10.48
C SER A 272 -27.34 5.91 -11.51
N SER A 273 -27.66 6.00 -12.79
CA SER A 273 -26.70 6.13 -13.89
C SER A 273 -25.91 7.44 -13.81
N ALA A 274 -26.57 8.56 -13.42
CA ALA A 274 -25.88 9.83 -13.20
C ALA A 274 -24.88 9.76 -12.03
N HIS A 275 -25.27 9.13 -10.93
CA HIS A 275 -24.34 8.89 -9.81
C HIS A 275 -23.14 8.02 -10.22
N LYS A 276 -23.39 6.95 -10.98
CA LYS A 276 -22.32 6.07 -11.49
C LYS A 276 -21.38 6.80 -12.45
N TYR A 277 -21.92 7.64 -13.32
CA TYR A 277 -21.13 8.50 -14.21
C TYR A 277 -20.18 9.39 -13.40
N ASN A 278 -20.72 10.16 -12.46
CA ASN A 278 -19.92 11.07 -11.63
C ASN A 278 -18.84 10.35 -10.81
N LYS A 279 -19.19 9.18 -10.26
CA LYS A 279 -18.24 8.35 -9.52
C LYS A 279 -17.12 7.88 -10.43
N ARG A 280 -17.44 7.35 -11.61
CA ARG A 280 -16.44 6.86 -12.57
C ARG A 280 -15.51 7.98 -13.05
N THR A 281 -16.07 9.14 -13.46
CA THR A 281 -15.24 10.29 -13.88
C THR A 281 -14.24 10.70 -12.81
N ARG A 282 -14.65 10.69 -11.55
CA ARG A 282 -13.77 10.98 -10.42
C ARG A 282 -12.71 9.89 -10.20
N GLU A 283 -13.11 8.62 -10.26
CA GLU A 283 -12.20 7.48 -10.11
C GLU A 283 -11.15 7.46 -11.22
N ASP A 284 -11.54 7.66 -12.47
CA ASP A 284 -10.63 7.74 -13.63
C ASP A 284 -9.61 8.89 -13.46
N PHE A 285 -10.05 10.05 -12.97
CA PHE A 285 -9.17 11.18 -12.67
C PHE A 285 -8.17 10.85 -11.54
N ILE A 286 -8.63 10.23 -10.45
CA ILE A 286 -7.75 9.82 -9.33
C ILE A 286 -6.73 8.78 -9.81
N GLU A 287 -7.14 7.83 -10.63
CA GLU A 287 -6.25 6.81 -11.20
C GLU A 287 -5.15 7.46 -12.04
N HIS A 288 -5.50 8.43 -12.87
CA HIS A 288 -4.53 9.24 -13.63
C HIS A 288 -3.52 9.95 -12.70
N LEU A 289 -3.97 10.57 -11.61
CA LEU A 289 -3.07 11.19 -10.63
C LEU A 289 -2.16 10.17 -9.93
N LYS A 290 -2.66 8.97 -9.66
CA LYS A 290 -1.85 7.88 -9.10
C LYS A 290 -0.79 7.38 -10.08
N GLU A 291 -1.07 7.34 -11.37
CA GLU A 291 -0.08 7.01 -12.41
C GLU A 291 1.08 8.02 -12.42
N ILE A 292 0.78 9.32 -12.39
CA ILE A 292 1.80 10.38 -12.29
C ILE A 292 2.67 10.16 -11.04
N SER A 293 2.05 9.83 -9.91
CA SER A 293 2.73 9.52 -8.66
C SER A 293 3.66 8.31 -8.79
N SER A 294 3.21 7.23 -9.42
CA SER A 294 3.99 5.98 -9.55
C SER A 294 5.25 6.12 -10.39
N VAL A 295 5.17 6.90 -11.45
CA VAL A 295 6.31 7.21 -12.34
C VAL A 295 7.43 7.93 -11.58
N SER A 296 7.08 8.82 -10.65
CA SER A 296 8.04 9.57 -9.84
C SER A 296 8.85 8.69 -8.91
N PHE A 297 8.21 7.74 -8.23
CA PHE A 297 8.89 6.79 -7.36
C PHE A 297 9.81 5.81 -8.12
N GLN A 298 9.51 5.51 -9.37
CA GLN A 298 10.40 4.70 -10.21
C GLN A 298 11.63 5.50 -10.66
N HIS A 299 11.49 6.79 -10.90
CA HIS A 299 12.60 7.67 -11.28
C HIS A 299 13.58 7.87 -10.13
N ASP A 300 13.10 8.06 -8.91
CA ASP A 300 13.90 8.17 -7.68
C ASP A 300 14.75 6.89 -7.44
N ARG A 301 14.18 5.70 -7.69
CA ARG A 301 14.94 4.43 -7.63
C ARG A 301 16.04 4.32 -8.68
N LYS A 302 15.86 4.91 -9.87
CA LYS A 302 16.86 4.88 -10.95
C LYS A 302 18.01 5.83 -10.71
N THR A 303 17.79 6.93 -10.02
CA THR A 303 18.85 7.88 -9.64
C THR A 303 19.77 7.32 -8.58
N SER A 304 19.26 6.40 -7.74
CA SER A 304 20.06 5.68 -6.73
C SER A 304 20.72 4.40 -7.23
N SER A 305 20.41 3.93 -8.44
CA SER A 305 20.96 2.68 -9.02
C SER A 305 21.01 2.78 -10.54
N ASN A 306 22.24 2.82 -11.07
CA ASN A 306 22.55 2.87 -12.49
C ASN A 306 22.24 1.56 -13.23
N TYR A 307 20.98 1.11 -13.26
CA TYR A 307 20.57 0.04 -14.16
C TYR A 307 19.17 0.33 -14.75
N LEU A 308 19.16 0.52 -16.08
CA LEU A 308 17.97 0.59 -16.93
C LEU A 308 17.30 -0.80 -17.00
N MET A 309 16.10 -0.93 -16.48
CA MET A 309 15.22 -2.04 -16.78
C MET A 309 13.91 -1.51 -17.40
N PHE A 310 13.74 -1.73 -18.71
CA PHE A 310 12.46 -1.50 -19.38
C PHE A 310 11.52 -2.67 -19.05
N SER A 311 10.40 -2.39 -18.41
CA SER A 311 9.31 -3.34 -18.24
C SER A 311 8.19 -2.96 -19.19
N PHE A 312 7.99 -3.74 -20.25
CA PHE A 312 6.78 -3.69 -21.06
C PHE A 312 5.70 -4.54 -20.38
N LYS A 313 4.55 -3.92 -20.06
CA LYS A 313 3.33 -4.66 -19.77
C LYS A 313 2.60 -4.88 -21.09
N PHE A 314 2.38 -6.15 -21.44
CA PHE A 314 1.37 -6.58 -22.41
C PHE A 314 0.03 -6.78 -21.69
#